data_a6573a29e9ae0c4ee5a2e8330d55611f
#
_entry.id   a6573a29e9ae0c4ee5a2e8330d55611f
#
_cell.length_a   1.000
_cell.length_b   1.000
_cell.length_c   1.000
_cell.angle_alpha   90.00
_cell.angle_beta   90.00
_cell.angle_gamma   90.00
#
_symmetry.space_group_name_H-M   'P 1'
#
loop_
_entity.id
_entity.type
_entity.pdbx_description
1 polymer ?
#
loop_
_entity_poly.entity_id
_entity_poly.type
_entity_poly.pdbx_seq_one_letter_code
_entity_poly.pdbx_strand_id
1 'polypeptide(L)'
;MKRRSLFTQSLLVVLIASASVMLGGCRVIKKNKDASAMVERLENAPPVRLEALGKHHMLVMQAPHPGWSYRLDRDERDRDGWVVYITIRKPDPAFMYPQRIVDKRLLTEVEADQPIRVMARMLEHNEKGNKDQYAPLNLAEPGSS
;
A
#
# COMPACT_ATOMS: atom_id res chain seq x y z
N MET A 1 -79.91 -13.14 -1.32
CA MET A 1 -80.27 -11.71 -1.61
C MET A 1 -79.24 -10.75 -1.05
N LYS A 2 -78.79 -9.82 -1.92
CA LYS A 2 -78.03 -8.58 -1.67
C LYS A 2 -76.61 -8.76 -1.16
N ARG A 3 -75.56 -8.68 -2.01
CA ARG A 3 -75.06 -7.56 -2.83
C ARG A 3 -74.54 -6.36 -2.01
N ARG A 4 -73.35 -6.01 -2.39
CA ARG A 4 -72.69 -4.69 -2.40
C ARG A 4 -71.64 -4.56 -1.31
N SER A 5 -70.45 -4.32 -1.66
CA SER A 5 -69.72 -3.33 -2.47
C SER A 5 -68.84 -2.57 -1.50
N LEU A 6 -67.68 -2.21 -1.70
CA LEU A 6 -66.85 -1.47 -2.62
C LEU A 6 -65.50 -1.36 -1.95
N PHE A 7 -64.40 -1.62 -2.60
CA PHE A 7 -63.65 -0.59 -3.33
C PHE A 7 -63.35 0.66 -2.52
N THR A 8 -62.11 0.95 -2.62
CA THR A 8 -61.37 2.15 -2.29
C THR A 8 -60.66 2.17 -0.96
N GLN A 9 -59.37 1.83 -1.02
CA GLN A 9 -58.32 2.78 -0.72
C GLN A 9 -56.94 2.14 -0.99
N SER A 10 -56.69 2.02 -2.27
CA SER A 10 -55.30 2.05 -2.78
C SER A 10 -54.94 3.50 -3.01
N LEU A 11 -53.78 3.86 -2.74
CA LEU A 11 -53.06 5.13 -3.00
C LEU A 11 -52.78 5.94 -1.72
N LEU A 12 -51.65 5.65 -1.11
CA LEU A 12 -50.77 6.69 -0.56
C LEU A 12 -49.67 6.06 0.30
N VAL A 13 -48.78 5.31 -0.29
CA VAL A 13 -47.43 5.12 0.29
C VAL A 13 -46.46 4.86 -0.86
N VAL A 14 -46.19 5.85 -1.66
CA VAL A 14 -45.05 5.91 -2.54
C VAL A 14 -44.62 7.36 -2.56
N LEU A 15 -43.72 7.75 -1.68
CA LEU A 15 -42.87 8.94 -1.80
C LEU A 15 -42.18 9.26 -0.47
N ILE A 16 -41.27 8.39 -0.03
CA ILE A 16 -40.12 8.81 0.81
C ILE A 16 -39.07 7.71 0.67
N ALA A 17 -38.33 7.71 -0.41
CA ALA A 17 -37.11 6.93 -0.55
C ALA A 17 -36.19 7.53 -1.60
N SER A 18 -35.76 8.78 -1.38
CA SER A 18 -34.73 9.35 -2.24
C SER A 18 -34.05 10.56 -1.58
N ALA A 19 -33.35 10.33 -0.49
CA ALA A 19 -32.38 11.32 0.04
C ALA A 19 -31.44 10.67 1.07
N SER A 20 -30.60 9.73 0.69
CA SER A 20 -29.50 9.27 1.56
C SER A 20 -28.38 8.55 0.79
N VAL A 21 -27.97 9.03 -0.38
CA VAL A 21 -26.81 8.47 -1.10
C VAL A 21 -25.93 9.60 -1.63
N MET A 22 -25.44 10.49 -0.78
CA MET A 22 -24.47 11.51 -1.21
C MET A 22 -23.40 11.87 -0.16
N LEU A 23 -23.03 10.94 0.72
CA LEU A 23 -21.95 11.24 1.69
C LEU A 23 -20.81 10.19 1.74
N GLY A 24 -20.80 9.22 0.83
CA GLY A 24 -19.75 8.18 0.79
C GLY A 24 -18.62 8.40 -0.23
N GLY A 25 -18.78 9.32 -1.18
CA GLY A 25 -17.88 9.41 -2.35
C GLY A 25 -16.50 10.02 -2.10
N CYS A 26 -16.36 10.90 -1.12
CA CYS A 26 -15.11 11.65 -0.95
C CYS A 26 -13.96 10.83 -0.33
N ARG A 27 -14.25 9.83 0.50
CA ARG A 27 -13.19 9.00 1.11
C ARG A 27 -12.51 8.05 0.13
N VAL A 28 -13.29 7.46 -0.76
CA VAL A 28 -12.77 6.51 -1.77
C VAL A 28 -11.89 7.23 -2.79
N ILE A 29 -12.31 8.42 -3.24
CA ILE A 29 -11.54 9.21 -4.22
C ILE A 29 -10.21 9.68 -3.63
N LYS A 30 -10.19 10.11 -2.36
CA LYS A 30 -8.95 10.53 -1.69
C LYS A 30 -7.97 9.37 -1.51
N LYS A 31 -8.45 8.20 -1.09
CA LYS A 31 -7.61 7.01 -0.92
C LYS A 31 -6.96 6.54 -2.23
N ASN A 32 -7.69 6.57 -3.34
CA ASN A 32 -7.15 6.22 -4.66
C ASN A 32 -6.09 7.23 -5.13
N LYS A 33 -6.31 8.53 -4.88
CA LYS A 33 -5.35 9.57 -5.25
C LYS A 33 -4.03 9.46 -4.45
N ASP A 34 -4.11 9.18 -3.17
CA ASP A 34 -2.95 9.01 -2.30
C ASP A 34 -2.13 7.75 -2.70
N ALA A 35 -2.81 6.67 -3.06
CA ALA A 35 -2.17 5.45 -3.56
C ALA A 35 -1.47 5.68 -4.92
N SER A 36 -2.13 6.37 -5.86
CA SER A 36 -1.54 6.69 -7.17
C SER A 36 -0.30 7.58 -7.04
N ALA A 37 -0.35 8.57 -6.17
CA ALA A 37 0.80 9.43 -5.89
C ALA A 37 1.97 8.66 -5.27
N MET A 38 1.69 7.62 -4.46
CA MET A 38 2.73 6.77 -3.88
C MET A 38 3.34 5.83 -4.92
N VAL A 39 2.56 5.30 -5.87
CA VAL A 39 3.08 4.52 -7.00
C VAL A 39 4.09 5.35 -7.79
N GLU A 40 3.75 6.58 -8.17
CA GLU A 40 4.65 7.49 -8.89
C GLU A 40 5.94 7.79 -8.10
N ARG A 41 5.83 7.97 -6.78
CA ARG A 41 7.02 8.13 -5.93
C ARG A 41 7.91 6.89 -5.95
N LEU A 42 7.33 5.69 -5.90
CA LEU A 42 8.06 4.42 -5.87
C LEU A 42 8.77 4.09 -7.19
N GLU A 43 8.33 4.66 -8.32
CA GLU A 43 9.05 4.54 -9.60
C GLU A 43 10.47 5.12 -9.53
N ASN A 44 10.68 6.09 -8.62
CA ASN A 44 11.99 6.70 -8.37
C ASN A 44 12.71 6.11 -7.14
N ALA A 45 12.20 5.04 -6.57
CA ALA A 45 12.84 4.37 -5.45
C ALA A 45 14.04 3.54 -5.91
N PRO A 46 15.07 3.38 -5.06
CA PRO A 46 16.12 2.42 -5.32
C PRO A 46 15.55 1.02 -5.52
N PRO A 47 16.10 0.22 -6.45
CA PRO A 47 15.62 -1.13 -6.72
C PRO A 47 15.71 -2.02 -5.48
N VAL A 48 14.66 -2.79 -5.26
CA VAL A 48 14.57 -3.77 -4.17
C VAL A 48 14.39 -5.15 -4.78
N ARG A 49 15.23 -6.09 -4.41
CA ARG A 49 15.13 -7.49 -4.81
C ARG A 49 14.82 -8.38 -3.62
N LEU A 50 14.23 -9.52 -3.90
CA LEU A 50 13.93 -10.55 -2.92
C LEU A 50 15.02 -11.63 -2.97
N GLU A 51 15.58 -11.94 -1.83
CA GLU A 51 16.55 -13.03 -1.64
C GLU A 51 16.08 -13.95 -0.53
N ALA A 52 16.64 -15.15 -0.45
CA ALA A 52 16.48 -16.03 0.69
C ALA A 52 17.75 -15.97 1.56
N LEU A 53 17.55 -15.81 2.87
CA LEU A 53 18.61 -15.96 3.86
C LEU A 53 18.21 -17.07 4.85
N GLY A 54 18.80 -18.25 4.66
CA GLY A 54 18.40 -19.43 5.40
C GLY A 54 16.95 -19.82 5.09
N LYS A 55 16.08 -19.77 6.09
CA LYS A 55 14.65 -20.12 5.96
C LYS A 55 13.74 -18.91 5.74
N HIS A 56 14.27 -17.71 5.70
CA HIS A 56 13.45 -16.50 5.66
C HIS A 56 13.70 -15.69 4.38
N HIS A 57 12.71 -14.92 3.98
CA HIS A 57 12.84 -13.89 2.97
C HIS A 57 13.67 -12.72 3.47
N MET A 58 14.56 -12.24 2.62
CA MET A 58 15.35 -11.03 2.82
C MET A 58 15.12 -10.06 1.67
N LEU A 59 14.77 -8.84 1.99
CA LEU A 59 14.68 -7.76 1.02
C LEU A 59 16.00 -7.02 0.97
N VAL A 60 16.55 -6.84 -0.23
CA VAL A 60 17.81 -6.14 -0.46
C VAL A 60 17.56 -4.93 -1.33
N MET A 61 17.75 -3.74 -0.78
CA MET A 61 17.67 -2.48 -1.50
C MET A 61 19.07 -2.04 -1.94
N GLN A 62 19.24 -1.83 -3.22
CA GLN A 62 20.47 -1.30 -3.79
C GLN A 62 20.41 0.23 -3.79
N ALA A 63 20.85 0.83 -2.69
CA ALA A 63 20.82 2.27 -2.53
C ALA A 63 21.99 2.95 -3.26
N PRO A 64 21.76 4.05 -4.00
CA PRO A 64 22.81 4.76 -4.74
C PRO A 64 23.88 5.39 -3.82
N HIS A 65 23.56 5.58 -2.56
CA HIS A 65 24.50 6.03 -1.52
C HIS A 65 23.96 5.69 -0.11
N PRO A 66 24.77 5.71 0.95
CA PRO A 66 24.40 5.23 2.29
C PRO A 66 23.33 6.07 3.01
N GLY A 67 23.01 7.27 2.54
CA GLY A 67 22.02 8.17 3.17
C GLY A 67 20.58 7.70 3.08
N TRP A 68 20.24 6.78 2.19
CA TRP A 68 18.91 6.17 2.14
C TRP A 68 18.65 5.33 3.39
N SER A 69 17.46 5.39 3.95
CA SER A 69 17.05 4.50 5.02
C SER A 69 15.94 3.56 4.59
N TYR A 70 15.91 2.39 5.20
CA TYR A 70 15.09 1.27 4.82
C TYR A 70 14.63 0.51 6.06
N ARG A 71 13.33 0.33 6.23
CA ARG A 71 12.77 -0.25 7.45
C ARG A 71 11.57 -1.14 7.17
N LEU A 72 11.50 -2.27 7.86
CA LEU A 72 10.28 -3.07 8.00
C LEU A 72 9.33 -2.35 8.97
N ASP A 73 8.10 -2.13 8.53
CA ASP A 73 7.07 -1.54 9.39
C ASP A 73 6.22 -2.64 10.04
N ARG A 74 5.82 -3.63 9.26
CA ARG A 74 5.08 -4.83 9.70
C ARG A 74 5.00 -5.87 8.59
N ASP A 75 4.67 -7.08 8.96
CA ASP A 75 4.22 -8.15 8.09
C ASP A 75 2.85 -8.64 8.55
N GLU A 76 2.00 -8.96 7.61
CA GLU A 76 0.62 -9.38 7.85
C GLU A 76 0.29 -10.55 6.92
N ARG A 77 -0.45 -11.52 7.43
CA ARG A 77 -0.94 -12.62 6.61
C ARG A 77 -2.32 -12.28 6.06
N ASP A 78 -2.50 -12.41 4.77
CA ASP A 78 -3.81 -12.30 4.14
C ASP A 78 -4.22 -13.63 3.47
N ARG A 79 -5.28 -13.61 2.64
CA ARG A 79 -5.82 -14.82 1.99
C ARG A 79 -4.87 -15.41 0.95
N ASP A 80 -4.07 -14.59 0.32
CA ASP A 80 -3.21 -14.94 -0.82
C ASP A 80 -1.74 -15.11 -0.43
N GLY A 81 -1.41 -15.01 0.87
CA GLY A 81 -0.06 -15.17 1.38
C GLY A 81 0.33 -14.07 2.37
N TRP A 82 1.60 -13.71 2.39
CA TRP A 82 2.13 -12.69 3.27
C TRP A 82 2.26 -11.34 2.57
N VAL A 83 1.95 -10.29 3.30
CA VAL A 83 2.14 -8.89 2.87
C VAL A 83 3.13 -8.22 3.80
N VAL A 84 4.25 -7.79 3.24
CA VAL A 84 5.32 -7.11 3.97
C VAL A 84 5.27 -5.62 3.68
N TYR A 85 5.18 -4.81 4.72
CA TYR A 85 5.09 -3.35 4.62
C TYR A 85 6.42 -2.73 4.98
N ILE A 86 6.95 -1.91 4.08
CA ILE A 86 8.25 -1.27 4.24
C ILE A 86 8.17 0.24 4.06
N THR A 87 9.04 0.94 4.76
CA THR A 87 9.27 2.37 4.54
C THR A 87 10.65 2.57 3.95
N ILE A 88 10.71 3.19 2.78
CA ILE A 88 11.91 3.72 2.15
C ILE A 88 11.93 5.22 2.45
N ARG A 89 13.03 5.74 2.95
CA ARG A 89 13.15 7.17 3.25
C ARG A 89 14.33 7.76 2.50
N LYS A 90 14.07 8.88 1.85
CA LYS A 90 15.11 9.64 1.16
C LYS A 90 16.17 10.18 2.14
N PRO A 91 17.38 10.40 1.65
CA PRO A 91 18.45 10.99 2.46
C PRO A 91 18.12 12.40 2.91
N ASP A 92 18.72 12.82 4.01
CA ASP A 92 18.67 14.21 4.43
C ASP A 92 19.47 15.08 3.45
N PRO A 93 18.83 16.05 2.78
CA PRO A 93 19.51 16.91 1.82
C PRO A 93 20.55 17.85 2.44
N ALA A 94 20.55 18.01 3.77
CA ALA A 94 21.54 18.81 4.47
C ALA A 94 22.91 18.14 4.58
N PHE A 95 23.00 16.83 4.32
CA PHE A 95 24.25 16.08 4.40
C PHE A 95 24.79 15.68 3.04
N MET A 96 26.10 15.67 2.90
CA MET A 96 26.78 15.07 1.75
C MET A 96 27.09 13.61 2.03
N TYR A 97 26.74 12.75 1.10
CA TYR A 97 26.96 11.32 1.21
C TYR A 97 27.98 10.84 0.17
N PRO A 98 28.83 9.86 0.53
CA PRO A 98 29.71 9.24 -0.46
C PRO A 98 28.89 8.63 -1.60
N GLN A 99 29.28 8.91 -2.83
CA GLN A 99 28.63 8.38 -4.04
C GLN A 99 29.09 6.95 -4.29
N ARG A 100 28.55 6.03 -3.50
CA ARG A 100 28.81 4.59 -3.67
C ARG A 100 27.54 3.80 -3.44
N ILE A 101 27.28 2.86 -4.29
CA ILE A 101 26.18 1.93 -4.15
C ILE A 101 26.36 1.07 -2.89
N VAL A 102 25.31 0.95 -2.10
CA VAL A 102 25.28 0.13 -0.89
C VAL A 102 24.05 -0.77 -0.88
N ASP A 103 24.26 -2.04 -0.59
CA ASP A 103 23.18 -2.98 -0.34
C ASP A 103 22.69 -2.82 1.10
N LYS A 104 21.43 -2.45 1.26
CA LYS A 104 20.77 -2.42 2.55
C LYS A 104 19.84 -3.62 2.66
N ARG A 105 20.06 -4.45 3.67
CA ARG A 105 19.38 -5.73 3.86
C ARG A 105 18.35 -5.62 4.96
N LEU A 106 17.19 -6.23 4.73
CA LEU A 106 16.07 -6.26 5.66
C LEU A 106 15.52 -7.69 5.73
N LEU A 107 15.77 -8.35 6.84
CA LEU A 107 15.24 -9.69 7.10
C LEU A 107 13.76 -9.58 7.46
N THR A 108 12.93 -10.42 6.88
CA THR A 108 11.52 -10.58 7.25
C THR A 108 11.35 -11.79 8.15
N GLU A 109 10.22 -11.90 8.84
CA GLU A 109 9.86 -13.09 9.60
C GLU A 109 9.16 -14.15 8.73
N VAL A 110 8.94 -13.85 7.45
CA VAL A 110 8.26 -14.74 6.51
C VAL A 110 9.21 -15.80 5.98
N GLU A 111 8.79 -17.06 6.03
CA GLU A 111 9.54 -18.18 5.51
C GLU A 111 9.69 -18.08 3.98
N ALA A 112 10.87 -18.48 3.47
CA ALA A 112 11.23 -18.30 2.06
C ALA A 112 10.41 -19.15 1.07
N ASP A 113 9.70 -20.16 1.55
CA ASP A 113 8.77 -21.00 0.78
C ASP A 113 7.36 -20.42 0.71
N GLN A 114 7.07 -19.38 1.47
CA GLN A 114 5.77 -18.73 1.50
C GLN A 114 5.69 -17.60 0.45
N PRO A 115 4.55 -17.46 -0.26
CA PRO A 115 4.36 -16.34 -1.17
C PRO A 115 4.33 -15.02 -0.42
N ILE A 116 5.05 -14.02 -0.95
CA ILE A 116 5.18 -12.70 -0.35
C ILE A 116 4.80 -11.61 -1.35
N ARG A 117 4.07 -10.60 -0.89
CA ARG A 117 3.86 -9.33 -1.59
C ARG A 117 4.46 -8.20 -0.77
N VAL A 118 5.11 -7.28 -1.44
CA VAL A 118 5.73 -6.14 -0.78
C VAL A 118 4.92 -4.88 -1.06
N MET A 119 4.50 -4.22 0.00
CA MET A 119 3.86 -2.93 -0.01
C MET A 119 4.84 -1.90 0.54
N ALA A 120 5.12 -0.87 -0.23
CA ALA A 120 6.09 0.13 0.17
C ALA A 120 5.47 1.53 0.24
N ARG A 121 6.10 2.37 1.04
CA ARG A 121 5.93 3.82 0.94
C ARG A 121 7.29 4.48 0.88
N MET A 122 7.38 5.54 0.09
CA MET A 122 8.57 6.38 0.04
C MET A 122 8.28 7.74 0.65
N LEU A 123 9.09 8.11 1.63
CA LEU A 123 8.96 9.36 2.40
C LEU A 123 10.18 10.25 2.19
N GLU A 124 9.96 11.54 2.22
CA GLU A 124 11.04 12.51 2.34
C GLU A 124 11.72 12.39 3.72
N HIS A 125 12.91 12.96 3.88
CA HIS A 125 13.69 12.85 5.12
C HIS A 125 12.88 13.13 6.39
N ASN A 126 12.13 14.23 6.42
CA ASN A 126 11.33 14.67 7.59
C ASN A 126 9.83 14.37 7.48
N GLU A 127 9.39 13.67 6.45
CA GLU A 127 7.96 13.39 6.23
C GLU A 127 7.45 12.36 7.24
N LYS A 128 6.31 12.66 7.89
CA LYS A 128 5.60 11.69 8.72
C LYS A 128 4.71 10.81 7.85
N GLY A 129 4.97 9.51 7.86
CA GLY A 129 4.15 8.55 7.12
C GLY A 129 2.78 8.34 7.75
N ASN A 130 1.76 8.23 6.92
CA ASN A 130 0.42 7.81 7.32
C ASN A 130 0.27 6.29 7.16
N LYS A 131 -0.54 5.66 8.00
CA LYS A 131 -0.77 4.21 8.02
C LYS A 131 -1.32 3.64 6.70
N ASP A 132 -1.98 4.47 5.89
CA ASP A 132 -2.65 4.06 4.65
C ASP A 132 -1.87 4.44 3.37
N GLN A 133 -0.66 4.98 3.49
CA GLN A 133 0.16 5.45 2.36
C GLN A 133 1.09 4.38 1.80
N TYR A 134 0.61 3.18 1.58
CA TYR A 134 1.40 2.13 0.94
C TYR A 134 0.88 1.84 -0.45
N ALA A 135 1.79 1.52 -1.36
CA ALA A 135 1.49 1.03 -2.70
C ALA A 135 2.29 -0.24 -3.01
N PRO A 136 1.84 -1.08 -3.95
CA PRO A 136 2.60 -2.26 -4.37
C PRO A 136 3.98 -1.86 -4.86
N LEU A 137 5.01 -2.58 -4.41
CA LEU A 137 6.38 -2.42 -4.88
C LEU A 137 6.71 -3.53 -5.87
N ASN A 138 7.13 -3.13 -7.07
CA ASN A 138 7.68 -4.07 -8.04
C ASN A 138 9.09 -4.43 -7.61
N LEU A 139 9.32 -5.72 -7.35
CA LEU A 139 10.63 -6.22 -7.00
C LEU A 139 11.48 -6.38 -8.27
N ALA A 140 12.75 -6.02 -8.16
CA ALA A 140 13.71 -6.24 -9.24
C ALA A 140 13.99 -7.74 -9.40
N GLU A 141 14.14 -8.18 -10.64
CA GLU A 141 14.53 -9.56 -10.93
C GLU A 141 15.93 -9.87 -10.33
N PRO A 142 16.12 -11.06 -9.76
CA PRO A 142 17.42 -11.47 -9.29
C PRO A 142 18.39 -11.54 -10.48
N GLY A 143 19.44 -10.72 -10.47
CA GLY A 143 20.51 -10.73 -11.50
C GLY A 143 20.48 -9.59 -12.53
N SER A 144 19.55 -8.63 -12.46
CA SER A 144 19.62 -7.40 -13.25
C SER A 144 20.60 -6.41 -12.62
N SER A 145 21.85 -6.49 -13.01
CA SER A 145 22.90 -5.50 -12.67
C SER A 145 23.32 -4.76 -13.94
#